data_8dd301131c1bc085966dc0528db67636
#
_entry.id   8dd301131c1bc085966dc0528db67636
#
_cell.length_a   1.000
_cell.length_b   1.000
_cell.length_c   1.000
_cell.angle_alpha   90.00
_cell.angle_beta   90.00
_cell.angle_gamma   90.00
#
_symmetry.space_group_name_H-M   'P 1'
#
loop_
_entity.id
_entity.type
_entity.pdbx_description
1 polymer ?
#
loop_
_entity_poly.entity_id
_entity_poly.type
_entity_poly.pdbx_seq_one_letter_code
_entity_poly.pdbx_strand_id
1 'polypeptide(L)'
;MDHTHKLTELLAEKGASVTKARLAVFAALQAADEPLKTGEIARRTPSIDRASVYRTLELFATLGITTTIVRGWTPHTELAEPFRPHHHHIVCEQCGRAESINNETLEDVLSLIATRHNFTLAGHTVELSGLCQNCHD
;
A
#
# COMPACT_ATOMS: atom_id res chain seq x y z
N MET A 1 -8.51 9.68 10.34
CA MET A 1 -8.42 10.99 9.66
C MET A 1 -8.79 10.82 8.20
N ASP A 2 -9.63 11.69 7.69
CA ASP A 2 -10.03 11.64 6.28
C ASP A 2 -9.03 12.38 5.39
N HIS A 3 -8.49 11.69 4.41
CA HIS A 3 -7.50 12.23 3.48
C HIS A 3 -8.08 12.57 2.10
N THR A 4 -9.40 12.67 2.01
CA THR A 4 -10.08 12.94 0.73
C THR A 4 -9.60 14.25 0.08
N HIS A 5 -9.38 15.28 0.87
CA HIS A 5 -8.86 16.55 0.37
C HIS A 5 -7.48 16.39 -0.25
N LYS A 6 -6.61 15.66 0.42
CA LYS A 6 -5.25 15.38 -0.06
C LYS A 6 -5.27 14.57 -1.35
N LEU A 7 -6.18 13.62 -1.46
CA LEU A 7 -6.39 12.86 -2.68
C LEU A 7 -6.82 13.77 -3.83
N THR A 8 -7.79 14.64 -3.57
CA THR A 8 -8.30 15.57 -4.58
C THR A 8 -7.19 16.48 -5.11
N GLU A 9 -6.37 17.02 -4.22
CA GLU A 9 -5.24 17.85 -4.61
C GLU A 9 -4.23 17.07 -5.48
N LEU A 10 -3.89 15.85 -5.07
CA LEU A 10 -2.94 15.03 -5.79
C LEU A 10 -3.44 14.65 -7.17
N LEU A 11 -4.72 14.28 -7.29
CA LEU A 11 -5.34 13.99 -8.58
C LEU A 11 -5.28 15.22 -9.51
N ALA A 12 -5.61 16.39 -8.98
CA ALA A 12 -5.57 17.64 -9.74
C ALA A 12 -4.15 17.94 -10.23
N GLU A 13 -3.14 17.79 -9.39
CA GLU A 13 -1.74 17.98 -9.76
C GLU A 13 -1.30 17.05 -10.90
N LYS A 14 -1.86 15.85 -10.93
CA LYS A 14 -1.53 14.84 -11.94
C LYS A 14 -2.43 14.90 -13.17
N GLY A 15 -3.31 15.90 -13.25
CA GLY A 15 -4.23 16.06 -14.37
C GLY A 15 -5.35 15.04 -14.41
N ALA A 16 -5.64 14.39 -13.29
CA ALA A 16 -6.70 13.39 -13.20
C ALA A 16 -7.93 13.97 -12.50
N SER A 17 -9.11 13.59 -12.99
CA SER A 17 -10.37 14.06 -12.42
C SER A 17 -10.75 13.27 -11.18
N VAL A 18 -11.57 13.89 -10.33
CA VAL A 18 -12.22 13.22 -9.20
C VAL A 18 -13.48 12.53 -9.74
N THR A 19 -13.61 11.23 -9.50
CA THR A 19 -14.76 10.46 -9.93
C THR A 19 -15.33 9.68 -8.75
N LYS A 20 -16.60 9.27 -8.89
CA LYS A 20 -17.27 8.44 -7.88
C LYS A 20 -16.47 7.17 -7.62
N ALA A 21 -15.97 6.51 -8.67
CA ALA A 21 -15.19 5.28 -8.55
C ALA A 21 -13.89 5.52 -7.77
N ARG A 22 -13.18 6.59 -8.08
CA ARG A 22 -11.91 6.92 -7.42
C ARG A 22 -12.11 7.24 -5.94
N LEU A 23 -13.15 7.98 -5.61
CA LEU A 23 -13.48 8.26 -4.21
C LEU A 23 -13.88 7.00 -3.45
N ALA A 24 -14.68 6.13 -4.06
CA ALA A 24 -15.13 4.89 -3.42
C ALA A 24 -13.98 3.93 -3.15
N VAL A 25 -13.10 3.74 -4.12
CA VAL A 25 -11.92 2.86 -3.96
C VAL A 25 -10.98 3.41 -2.89
N PHE A 26 -10.74 4.71 -2.91
CA PHE A 26 -9.90 5.35 -1.90
C PHE A 26 -10.49 5.16 -0.49
N ALA A 27 -11.79 5.39 -0.34
CA ALA A 27 -12.46 5.22 0.96
C ALA A 27 -12.37 3.78 1.46
N ALA A 28 -12.51 2.79 0.59
CA ALA A 28 -12.38 1.39 0.95
C ALA A 28 -10.97 1.06 1.45
N LEU A 29 -9.95 1.56 0.78
CA LEU A 29 -8.55 1.36 1.17
C LEU A 29 -8.22 2.11 2.47
N GLN A 30 -8.76 3.31 2.66
CA GLN A 30 -8.53 4.10 3.86
C GLN A 30 -9.16 3.44 5.10
N ALA A 31 -10.33 2.84 4.94
CA ALA A 31 -11.04 2.17 6.03
C ALA A 31 -10.45 0.81 6.39
N ALA A 32 -9.64 0.22 5.53
CA ALA A 32 -9.07 -1.11 5.76
C ALA A 32 -7.89 -1.04 6.74
N ASP A 33 -7.84 -1.99 7.67
CA ASP A 33 -6.75 -2.10 8.64
C ASP A 33 -5.52 -2.79 8.06
N GLU A 34 -5.67 -3.48 6.94
CA GLU A 34 -4.60 -4.23 6.30
C GLU A 34 -4.74 -4.13 4.77
N PRO A 35 -3.66 -4.48 4.03
CA PRO A 35 -3.75 -4.51 2.57
C PRO A 35 -4.85 -5.46 2.08
N LEU A 36 -5.50 -5.10 0.99
CA LEU A 36 -6.65 -5.81 0.44
C LEU A 36 -6.36 -6.42 -0.93
N LYS A 37 -6.93 -7.58 -1.19
CA LYS A 37 -6.98 -8.16 -2.55
C LYS A 37 -7.90 -7.31 -3.42
N THR A 38 -7.67 -7.33 -4.73
CA THR A 38 -8.52 -6.60 -5.69
C THR A 38 -9.99 -7.02 -5.57
N GLY A 39 -10.26 -8.32 -5.41
CA GLY A 39 -11.62 -8.81 -5.23
C GLY A 39 -12.30 -8.30 -3.96
N GLU A 40 -11.54 -8.14 -2.88
CA GLU A 40 -12.07 -7.57 -1.64
C GLU A 40 -12.41 -6.09 -1.80
N ILE A 41 -11.58 -5.34 -2.52
CA ILE A 41 -11.84 -3.93 -2.82
C ILE A 41 -13.13 -3.81 -3.64
N ALA A 42 -13.30 -4.67 -4.64
CA ALA A 42 -14.52 -4.69 -5.47
C ALA A 42 -15.77 -4.99 -4.62
N ARG A 43 -15.68 -5.92 -3.68
CA ARG A 43 -16.81 -6.24 -2.78
C ARG A 43 -17.15 -5.08 -1.85
N ARG A 44 -16.17 -4.27 -1.47
CA ARG A 44 -16.37 -3.12 -0.59
C ARG A 44 -16.84 -1.87 -1.32
N THR A 45 -16.92 -1.94 -2.65
CA THR A 45 -17.38 -0.84 -3.51
C THR A 45 -18.52 -1.31 -4.42
N PRO A 46 -19.64 -1.80 -3.84
CA PRO A 46 -20.69 -2.47 -4.63
C PRO A 46 -21.41 -1.55 -5.62
N SER A 47 -21.36 -0.24 -5.40
CA SER A 47 -21.99 0.73 -6.32
C SER A 47 -21.12 1.04 -7.54
N ILE A 48 -19.90 0.51 -7.60
CA ILE A 48 -18.95 0.76 -8.70
C ILE A 48 -18.77 -0.55 -9.47
N ASP A 49 -18.83 -0.48 -10.79
CA ASP A 49 -18.60 -1.66 -11.63
C ASP A 49 -17.15 -2.13 -11.50
N ARG A 50 -16.98 -3.43 -11.68
CA ARG A 50 -15.67 -4.08 -11.48
C ARG A 50 -14.58 -3.50 -12.38
N ALA A 51 -14.91 -3.20 -13.63
CA ALA A 51 -13.95 -2.61 -14.57
C ALA A 51 -13.47 -1.23 -14.09
N SER A 52 -14.36 -0.42 -13.54
CA SER A 52 -13.99 0.89 -12.98
C SER A 52 -13.12 0.76 -11.76
N VAL A 53 -13.35 -0.25 -10.92
CA VAL A 53 -12.48 -0.54 -9.77
C VAL A 53 -11.07 -0.86 -10.25
N TYR A 54 -10.94 -1.76 -11.24
CA TYR A 54 -9.64 -2.17 -11.77
C TYR A 54 -8.89 -1.00 -12.41
N ARG A 55 -9.58 -0.19 -13.22
CA ARG A 55 -8.99 0.99 -13.84
C ARG A 55 -8.51 2.01 -12.80
N THR A 56 -9.29 2.17 -11.72
CA THR A 56 -8.92 3.07 -10.63
C THR A 56 -7.66 2.58 -9.91
N LEU A 57 -7.59 1.28 -9.61
CA LEU A 57 -6.41 0.71 -8.95
C LEU A 57 -5.16 0.83 -9.82
N GLU A 58 -5.30 0.64 -11.12
CA GLU A 58 -4.21 0.81 -12.07
C GLU A 58 -3.72 2.27 -12.09
N LEU A 59 -4.65 3.23 -12.13
CA LEU A 59 -4.31 4.65 -12.07
C LEU A 59 -3.62 5.00 -10.75
N PHE A 60 -4.18 4.54 -9.63
CA PHE A 60 -3.62 4.81 -8.31
C PHE A 60 -2.19 4.27 -8.16
N ALA A 61 -1.94 3.09 -8.71
CA ALA A 61 -0.58 2.52 -8.72
C ALA A 61 0.37 3.39 -9.54
N THR A 62 -0.06 3.81 -10.73
CA THR A 62 0.74 4.66 -11.61
C THR A 62 1.07 6.01 -10.96
N LEU A 63 0.12 6.59 -10.22
CA LEU A 63 0.31 7.87 -9.55
C LEU A 63 1.01 7.76 -8.18
N GLY A 64 1.32 6.56 -7.73
CA GLY A 64 1.95 6.35 -6.43
C GLY A 64 1.02 6.53 -5.23
N ILE A 65 -0.29 6.53 -5.45
CA ILE A 65 -1.30 6.63 -4.39
C ILE A 65 -1.38 5.33 -3.60
N THR A 66 -1.17 4.20 -4.28
CA THR A 66 -1.18 2.87 -3.68
C THR A 66 0.13 2.16 -3.90
N THR A 67 0.40 1.19 -3.03
CA THR A 67 1.51 0.26 -3.17
C THR A 67 0.98 -1.16 -3.03
N THR A 68 1.73 -2.12 -3.55
CA THR A 68 1.33 -3.53 -3.55
C THR A 68 2.32 -4.36 -2.75
N ILE A 69 1.80 -5.26 -1.93
CA ILE A 69 2.61 -6.29 -1.28
C ILE A 69 2.09 -7.65 -1.69
N VAL A 70 2.96 -8.65 -1.70
CA VAL A 70 2.58 -10.03 -2.02
C VAL A 70 2.44 -10.83 -0.73
N ARG A 71 1.24 -11.37 -0.51
CA ARG A 71 0.92 -12.23 0.63
C ARG A 71 0.50 -13.58 0.10
N GLY A 72 1.28 -14.63 0.39
CA GLY A 72 0.95 -15.97 -0.04
C GLY A 72 0.70 -16.08 -1.55
N TRP A 73 1.59 -15.50 -2.36
CA TRP A 73 1.52 -15.49 -3.83
C TRP A 73 0.42 -14.59 -4.42
N THR A 74 -0.33 -13.90 -3.57
CA THR A 74 -1.42 -13.02 -4.02
C THR A 74 -1.06 -11.56 -3.77
N PRO A 75 -1.19 -10.68 -4.78
CA PRO A 75 -0.97 -9.25 -4.58
C PRO A 75 -2.09 -8.62 -3.76
N HIS A 76 -1.70 -7.77 -2.82
CA HIS A 76 -2.60 -7.00 -1.97
C HIS A 76 -2.22 -5.54 -2.09
N THR A 77 -3.22 -4.66 -2.04
CA THR A 77 -3.06 -3.23 -2.24
C THR A 77 -3.34 -2.46 -0.96
N GLU A 78 -2.54 -1.47 -0.68
CA GLU A 78 -2.79 -0.50 0.39
C GLU A 78 -2.41 0.91 -0.06
N LEU A 79 -2.85 1.91 0.69
CA LEU A 79 -2.47 3.29 0.43
C LEU A 79 -0.99 3.49 0.78
N ALA A 80 -0.31 4.26 -0.07
CA ALA A 80 1.08 4.65 0.15
C ALA A 80 1.15 5.99 0.88
N GLU A 81 2.34 6.50 1.16
CA GLU A 81 2.51 7.86 1.64
C GLU A 81 1.99 8.85 0.58
N PRO A 82 1.41 9.95 0.98
CA PRO A 82 1.28 10.47 2.35
C PRO A 82 0.02 10.02 3.09
N PHE A 83 -0.74 9.08 2.53
CA PHE A 83 -2.02 8.63 3.09
C PHE A 83 -1.83 7.66 4.27
N ARG A 84 -0.72 6.96 4.31
CA ARG A 84 -0.31 6.13 5.44
C ARG A 84 1.12 6.48 5.83
N PRO A 85 1.48 6.38 7.12
CA PRO A 85 2.87 6.54 7.53
C PRO A 85 3.75 5.48 6.88
N HIS A 86 5.02 5.82 6.68
CA HIS A 86 6.00 4.89 6.13
C HIS A 86 6.12 3.66 7.02
N HIS A 87 6.02 2.48 6.42
CA HIS A 87 6.13 1.20 7.14
C HIS A 87 6.56 0.11 6.18
N HIS A 88 6.97 -1.00 6.75
CA HIS A 88 7.35 -2.21 6.03
C HIS A 88 6.49 -3.36 6.54
N HIS A 89 6.63 -4.53 5.96
CA HIS A 89 5.81 -5.70 6.33
C HIS A 89 6.68 -6.91 6.60
N ILE A 90 6.21 -7.77 7.52
CA ILE A 90 6.68 -9.14 7.64
C ILE A 90 5.49 -10.07 7.37
N VAL A 91 5.69 -11.06 6.50
CA VAL A 91 4.63 -11.94 6.03
C VAL A 91 4.99 -13.38 6.33
N CYS A 92 4.03 -14.13 6.89
CA CYS A 92 4.16 -15.56 7.08
C CYS A 92 3.92 -16.28 5.76
N GLU A 93 4.90 -17.07 5.33
CA GLU A 93 4.83 -17.82 4.07
C GLU A 93 3.77 -18.91 4.11
N GLN A 94 3.41 -19.41 5.28
CA GLN A 94 2.46 -20.50 5.42
C GLN A 94 1.02 -20.03 5.55
N CYS A 95 0.71 -19.14 6.48
CA CYS A 95 -0.67 -18.71 6.74
C CYS A 95 -1.02 -17.36 6.10
N GLY A 96 -0.05 -16.64 5.56
CA GLY A 96 -0.26 -15.34 4.93
C GLY A 96 -0.45 -14.17 5.91
N ARG A 97 -0.33 -14.42 7.22
CA ARG A 97 -0.41 -13.35 8.22
C ARG A 97 0.65 -12.28 7.92
N ALA A 98 0.24 -11.02 7.92
CA ALA A 98 1.14 -9.90 7.69
C ALA A 98 1.07 -8.94 8.87
N GLU A 99 2.23 -8.42 9.26
CA GLU A 99 2.31 -7.38 10.28
C GLU A 99 3.13 -6.21 9.75
N SER A 100 2.74 -5.00 10.16
CA SER A 100 3.48 -3.79 9.82
C SER A 100 4.72 -3.67 10.70
N ILE A 101 5.82 -3.27 10.10
CA ILE A 101 7.06 -2.96 10.80
C ILE A 101 7.32 -1.46 10.64
N ASN A 102 7.47 -0.77 11.76
CA ASN A 102 7.90 0.61 11.78
C ASN A 102 9.06 0.69 12.76
N ASN A 103 10.28 0.82 12.24
CA ASN A 103 11.50 0.72 13.05
C ASN A 103 12.53 1.73 12.59
N GLU A 104 12.82 2.69 13.47
CA GLU A 104 13.79 3.75 13.16
C GLU A 104 15.21 3.21 12.96
N THR A 105 15.58 2.17 13.70
CA THR A 105 16.90 1.56 13.56
C THR A 105 17.08 0.98 12.16
N LEU A 106 16.04 0.35 11.61
CA LEU A 106 16.07 -0.15 10.23
C LEU A 106 16.31 0.99 9.25
N GLU A 107 15.58 2.09 9.41
CA GLU A 107 15.70 3.25 8.53
C GLU A 107 17.11 3.84 8.60
N ASP A 108 17.67 3.94 9.79
CA ASP A 108 19.04 4.44 10.00
C ASP A 108 20.08 3.57 9.31
N VAL A 109 19.92 2.24 9.40
CA VAL A 109 20.82 1.29 8.75
C VAL A 109 20.76 1.42 7.23
N LEU A 110 19.55 1.55 6.68
CA LEU A 110 19.38 1.70 5.23
C LEU A 110 20.03 2.98 4.73
N SER A 111 19.86 4.08 5.44
CA SER A 111 20.49 5.36 5.11
C SER A 111 22.03 5.28 5.19
N LEU A 112 22.53 4.59 6.21
CA LEU A 112 23.98 4.40 6.35
C LEU A 112 24.56 3.57 5.19
N ILE A 113 23.85 2.52 4.79
CA ILE A 113 24.28 1.70 3.65
C ILE A 113 24.36 2.56 2.38
N ALA A 114 23.33 3.35 2.10
CA ALA A 114 23.31 4.23 0.94
C ALA A 114 24.49 5.20 0.96
N THR A 115 24.76 5.82 2.12
CA THR A 115 25.86 6.76 2.30
C THR A 115 27.20 6.10 2.03
N ARG A 116 27.40 4.87 2.50
CA ARG A 116 28.64 4.13 2.27
C ARG A 116 28.90 3.84 0.80
N HIS A 117 27.86 3.80 0.00
CA HIS A 117 27.96 3.60 -1.45
C HIS A 117 27.88 4.93 -2.22
N ASN A 118 27.96 6.05 -1.52
CA ASN A 118 27.91 7.40 -2.09
C ASN A 118 26.59 7.73 -2.76
N PHE A 119 25.49 7.21 -2.18
CA PHE A 119 24.13 7.50 -2.63
C PHE A 119 23.39 8.32 -1.60
N THR A 120 22.52 9.21 -2.06
CA THR A 120 21.51 9.83 -1.21
C THR A 120 20.24 8.99 -1.39
N LEU A 121 19.74 8.43 -0.29
CA LEU A 121 18.59 7.53 -0.35
C LEU A 121 17.32 8.31 -0.67
N ALA A 122 16.66 7.99 -1.78
CA ALA A 122 15.40 8.62 -2.19
C ALA A 122 14.17 7.79 -1.79
N GLY A 123 14.34 6.48 -1.67
CA GLY A 123 13.26 5.58 -1.29
C GLY A 123 13.77 4.17 -1.12
N HIS A 124 12.96 3.30 -0.54
CA HIS A 124 13.31 1.90 -0.34
C HIS A 124 12.06 1.07 -0.12
N THR A 125 12.18 -0.22 -0.40
CA THR A 125 11.15 -1.21 -0.12
C THR A 125 11.81 -2.35 0.65
N VAL A 126 11.24 -2.71 1.78
CA VAL A 126 11.73 -3.82 2.59
C VAL A 126 10.54 -4.71 2.95
N GLU A 127 10.64 -5.98 2.60
CA GLU A 127 9.65 -6.98 3.00
C GLU A 127 10.38 -8.15 3.60
N LEU A 128 9.93 -8.60 4.76
CA LEU A 128 10.45 -9.78 5.43
C LEU A 128 9.46 -10.91 5.27
N SER A 129 9.97 -12.11 5.03
CA SER A 129 9.13 -13.30 4.95
C SER A 129 9.74 -14.40 5.82
N GLY A 130 8.86 -15.22 6.40
CA GLY A 130 9.27 -16.31 7.25
C GLY A 130 8.07 -17.07 7.78
N LEU A 131 8.19 -17.66 8.95
CA LEU A 131 7.09 -18.40 9.59
C LEU A 131 6.70 -17.71 10.90
N CYS A 132 5.41 -17.42 11.07
CA CYS A 132 4.92 -16.81 12.30
C CYS A 132 4.95 -17.81 13.46
N GLN A 133 4.73 -17.31 14.68
CA GLN A 133 4.77 -18.12 15.91
C GLN A 133 3.88 -19.36 15.83
N ASN A 134 2.76 -19.28 15.16
CA ASN A 134 1.82 -20.40 15.04
C ASN A 134 2.19 -21.40 13.95
N CYS A 135 3.12 -21.07 13.06
CA CYS A 135 3.48 -21.89 11.91
C CYS A 135 4.90 -22.49 11.99
N HIS A 136 5.73 -22.04 12.92
CA HIS A 136 7.04 -22.62 13.14
C HIS A 136 7.06 -23.45 14.42
N ASP A 137 7.95 -24.41 14.48
CA ASP A 137 8.15 -25.24 15.68
C ASP A 137 9.24 -24.68 16.59
#